data_61c092a67d5249550437aa1ad4f15a5c
#
_entry.id   61c092a67d5249550437aa1ad4f15a5c
#
_cell.length_a   1.000
_cell.length_b   1.000
_cell.length_c   1.000
_cell.angle_alpha   90.00
_cell.angle_beta   90.00
_cell.angle_gamma   90.00
#
_symmetry.space_group_name_H-M   'P 1'
#
loop_
_entity.id
_entity.type
_entity.pdbx_description
1 polymer ?
#
loop_
_entity_poly.entity_id
_entity_poly.type
_entity_poly.pdbx_seq_one_letter_code
_entity_poly.pdbx_strand_id
1 'polypeptide(L)'
;MINKKTTFMPHLEIQHTDDGSATLFVPELDEHYHSVKGAYTESLHIYRDCAYMYAAEHSSERPLRLLEIGFGTGLNAAVTAMAATAERPVHYITLEKYPVAPQLVGNLGYDAWVDAQLFAAIQAS
;
A
#
# COMPACT_ATOMS: atom_id res chain seq x y z
N MET A 1 -11.45 -20.26 28.60
CA MET A 1 -12.10 -18.94 28.53
C MET A 1 -11.46 -18.11 27.45
N ILE A 2 -12.21 -17.80 26.44
CA ILE A 2 -11.72 -16.95 25.37
C ILE A 2 -11.54 -15.58 25.95
N ASN A 3 -10.30 -15.14 26.04
CA ASN A 3 -10.03 -13.75 26.33
C ASN A 3 -10.55 -12.94 25.15
N LYS A 4 -11.73 -12.42 25.28
CA LYS A 4 -12.25 -11.41 24.38
C LYS A 4 -11.50 -10.11 24.64
N LYS A 5 -10.21 -10.10 24.35
CA LYS A 5 -9.58 -8.84 24.02
C LYS A 5 -10.36 -8.31 22.86
N THR A 6 -11.19 -7.33 23.11
CA THR A 6 -11.74 -6.48 22.10
C THR A 6 -10.55 -5.98 21.28
N THR A 7 -10.27 -6.71 20.19
CA THR A 7 -9.38 -6.19 19.17
C THR A 7 -10.08 -4.93 18.70
N PHE A 8 -9.48 -3.77 18.95
CA PHE A 8 -10.00 -2.53 18.41
C PHE A 8 -10.01 -2.67 16.90
N MET A 9 -11.20 -2.82 16.35
CA MET A 9 -11.41 -2.83 14.91
C MET A 9 -11.96 -1.45 14.56
N PRO A 10 -11.11 -0.52 14.12
CA PRO A 10 -11.59 0.80 13.74
C PRO A 10 -12.56 0.66 12.59
N HIS A 11 -13.59 1.49 12.60
CA HIS A 11 -14.47 1.66 11.47
C HIS A 11 -13.68 2.25 10.30
N LEU A 12 -13.82 1.68 9.11
CA LEU A 12 -13.13 2.14 7.92
C LEU A 12 -14.13 2.62 6.88
N GLU A 13 -13.89 3.79 6.34
CA GLU A 13 -14.71 4.38 5.28
C GLU A 13 -13.87 4.62 4.04
N ILE A 14 -14.44 4.33 2.87
CA ILE A 14 -13.80 4.66 1.60
C ILE A 14 -14.07 6.12 1.29
N GLN A 15 -13.02 6.87 1.02
CA GLN A 15 -13.10 8.26 0.55
C GLN A 15 -12.26 8.42 -0.70
N HIS A 16 -12.73 9.28 -1.63
CA HIS A 16 -11.97 9.62 -2.82
C HIS A 16 -11.09 10.82 -2.55
N THR A 17 -9.86 10.76 -3.03
CA THR A 17 -8.89 11.83 -2.91
C THR A 17 -8.90 12.73 -4.14
N ASP A 18 -8.15 13.82 -4.10
CA ASP A 18 -8.19 14.85 -5.16
C ASP A 18 -7.73 14.35 -6.53
N ASP A 19 -6.91 13.28 -6.60
CA ASP A 19 -6.50 12.69 -7.86
C ASP A 19 -7.51 11.67 -8.42
N GLY A 20 -8.61 11.44 -7.70
CA GLY A 20 -9.65 10.48 -8.07
C GLY A 20 -9.45 9.08 -7.51
N SER A 21 -8.28 8.75 -7.00
CA SER A 21 -8.05 7.46 -6.34
C SER A 21 -8.64 7.45 -4.93
N ALA A 22 -8.98 6.25 -4.44
CA ALA A 22 -9.60 6.10 -3.13
C ALA A 22 -8.56 5.89 -2.02
N THR A 23 -8.93 6.29 -0.82
CA THR A 23 -8.22 5.97 0.40
C THR A 23 -9.18 5.44 1.45
N LEU A 24 -8.64 4.92 2.54
CA LEU A 24 -9.43 4.57 3.72
C LEU A 24 -9.30 5.67 4.77
N PHE A 25 -10.42 6.00 5.37
CA PHE A 25 -10.53 6.97 6.45
C PHE A 25 -10.94 6.26 7.73
N VAL A 26 -10.31 6.62 8.84
CA VAL A 26 -10.59 6.07 10.17
C VAL A 26 -11.24 7.18 11.00
N PRO A 27 -12.58 7.24 11.10
CA PRO A 27 -13.26 8.35 11.78
C PRO A 27 -12.85 8.51 13.23
N GLU A 28 -12.63 7.41 13.95
CA GLU A 28 -12.27 7.43 15.37
C GLU A 28 -10.92 8.10 15.62
N LEU A 29 -10.03 8.09 14.64
CA LEU A 29 -8.69 8.67 14.73
C LEU A 29 -8.55 9.97 13.93
N ASP A 30 -9.57 10.31 13.11
CA ASP A 30 -9.51 11.41 12.14
C ASP A 30 -8.26 11.30 11.25
N GLU A 31 -7.97 10.09 10.78
CA GLU A 31 -6.79 9.80 9.97
C GLU A 31 -7.14 9.07 8.69
N HIS A 32 -6.37 9.34 7.65
CA HIS A 32 -6.44 8.67 6.35
C HIS A 32 -5.22 7.77 6.14
N TYR A 33 -5.42 6.68 5.41
CA TYR A 33 -4.32 5.79 5.02
C TYR A 33 -3.36 6.47 4.05
N HIS A 34 -3.87 7.30 3.16
CA HIS A 34 -3.09 8.09 2.21
C HIS A 34 -3.58 9.53 2.18
N SER A 35 -2.79 10.41 1.59
CA SER A 35 -3.12 11.83 1.49
C SER A 35 -4.46 12.07 0.79
N VAL A 36 -5.27 12.96 1.34
CA VAL A 36 -6.53 13.40 0.72
C VAL A 36 -6.29 14.14 -0.61
N LYS A 37 -5.07 14.59 -0.86
CA LYS A 37 -4.70 15.26 -2.11
C LYS A 37 -4.51 14.27 -3.26
N GLY A 38 -4.22 13.01 -2.96
CA GLY A 38 -4.09 11.98 -3.96
C GLY A 38 -3.44 10.74 -3.37
N ALA A 39 -4.21 9.67 -3.17
CA ALA A 39 -3.68 8.42 -2.63
C ALA A 39 -2.65 7.81 -3.56
N TYR A 40 -2.97 7.71 -4.85
CA TYR A 40 -2.06 7.18 -5.87
C TYR A 40 -0.85 8.09 -6.08
N THR A 41 -1.07 9.39 -6.17
CA THR A 41 -0.01 10.38 -6.34
C THR A 41 0.99 10.34 -5.19
N GLU A 42 0.52 10.27 -3.95
CA GLU A 42 1.38 10.15 -2.76
C GLU A 42 2.20 8.87 -2.80
N SER A 43 1.56 7.75 -3.10
CA SER A 43 2.23 6.45 -3.17
C SER A 43 3.32 6.43 -4.24
N LEU A 44 3.06 6.99 -5.43
CA LEU A 44 4.06 7.13 -6.48
C LEU A 44 5.25 7.97 -6.03
N HIS A 45 4.97 9.09 -5.40
CA HIS A 45 6.03 10.01 -4.96
C HIS A 45 6.93 9.35 -3.91
N ILE A 46 6.34 8.77 -2.87
CA ILE A 46 7.10 8.24 -1.74
C ILE A 46 7.78 6.92 -2.10
N TYR A 47 7.04 5.96 -2.66
CA TYR A 47 7.55 4.60 -2.85
C TYR A 47 8.27 4.40 -4.17
N ARG A 48 7.79 4.98 -5.28
CA ARG A 48 8.49 4.91 -6.55
C ARG A 48 9.66 5.90 -6.61
N ASP A 49 9.39 7.19 -6.42
CA ASP A 49 10.37 8.23 -6.70
C ASP A 49 11.40 8.37 -5.57
N CYS A 50 10.94 8.52 -4.33
CA CYS A 50 11.83 8.77 -3.20
C CYS A 50 12.48 7.50 -2.66
N ALA A 51 11.82 6.34 -2.73
CA ALA A 51 12.38 5.10 -2.22
C ALA A 51 13.03 4.24 -3.31
N TYR A 52 12.24 3.67 -4.23
CA TYR A 52 12.75 2.71 -5.19
C TYR A 52 13.77 3.32 -6.15
N MET A 53 13.42 4.40 -6.82
CA MET A 53 14.31 5.00 -7.83
C MET A 53 15.58 5.55 -7.18
N TYR A 54 15.45 6.15 -6.02
CA TYR A 54 16.62 6.61 -5.26
C TYR A 54 17.54 5.44 -4.89
N ALA A 55 16.98 4.36 -4.34
CA ALA A 55 17.77 3.19 -3.98
C ALA A 55 18.41 2.53 -5.21
N ALA A 56 17.71 2.45 -6.32
CA ALA A 56 18.23 1.88 -7.57
C ALA A 56 19.43 2.66 -8.10
N GLU A 57 19.46 3.98 -7.90
CA GLU A 57 20.58 4.84 -8.31
C GLU A 57 21.77 4.80 -7.35
N HIS A 58 21.52 4.59 -6.05
CA HIS A 58 22.52 4.76 -4.99
C HIS A 58 23.00 3.44 -4.38
N SER A 59 22.43 2.30 -4.76
CA SER A 59 22.79 0.99 -4.23
C SER A 59 23.09 0.01 -5.36
N SER A 60 24.09 -0.82 -5.16
CA SER A 60 24.40 -1.94 -6.07
C SER A 60 23.78 -3.24 -5.61
N GLU A 61 23.04 -3.26 -4.49
CA GLU A 61 22.40 -4.47 -3.99
C GLU A 61 21.42 -5.07 -5.01
N ARG A 62 21.40 -6.41 -5.09
CA ARG A 62 20.46 -7.17 -5.93
C ARG A 62 19.99 -8.40 -5.16
N PRO A 63 18.69 -8.55 -4.92
CA PRO A 63 17.65 -7.53 -5.12
C PRO A 63 17.79 -6.35 -4.16
N LEU A 64 17.17 -5.22 -4.49
CA LEU A 64 16.98 -4.14 -3.53
C LEU A 64 16.05 -4.64 -2.43
N ARG A 65 16.34 -4.31 -1.19
CA ARG A 65 15.52 -4.73 -0.05
C ARG A 65 14.74 -3.54 0.49
N LEU A 66 13.43 -3.68 0.57
CA LEU A 66 12.54 -2.64 1.09
C LEU A 66 11.70 -3.21 2.22
N LEU A 67 11.66 -2.49 3.33
CA LEU A 67 10.79 -2.81 4.46
C LEU A 67 9.73 -1.72 4.60
N GLU A 68 8.47 -2.13 4.55
CA GLU A 68 7.33 -1.26 4.82
C GLU A 68 6.73 -1.60 6.18
N ILE A 69 6.47 -0.59 6.99
CA ILE A 69 5.69 -0.75 8.21
C ILE A 69 4.29 -0.20 7.94
N GLY A 70 3.30 -1.08 8.02
CA GLY A 70 1.92 -0.74 7.70
C GLY A 70 1.59 -0.97 6.22
N PHE A 71 1.25 -2.22 5.86
CA PHE A 71 0.87 -2.58 4.49
C PHE A 71 -0.36 -1.80 4.01
N GLY A 72 -1.32 -1.59 4.92
CA GLY A 72 -2.56 -0.87 4.61
C GLY A 72 -3.36 -1.54 3.50
N THR A 73 -3.58 -0.80 2.42
CA THR A 73 -4.33 -1.27 1.26
C THR A 73 -3.48 -2.05 0.26
N GLY A 74 -2.16 -2.01 0.39
CA GLY A 74 -1.23 -2.63 -0.57
C GLY A 74 -0.87 -1.74 -1.75
N LEU A 75 -1.34 -0.50 -1.80
CA LEU A 75 -1.06 0.41 -2.90
C LEU A 75 0.44 0.71 -3.04
N ASN A 76 1.13 0.94 -1.92
CA ASN A 76 2.57 1.21 -1.93
C ASN A 76 3.37 0.02 -2.48
N ALA A 77 3.02 -1.20 -2.08
CA ALA A 77 3.64 -2.41 -2.60
C ALA A 77 3.40 -2.55 -4.11
N ALA A 78 2.18 -2.25 -4.57
CA ALA A 78 1.83 -2.33 -5.99
C ALA A 78 2.63 -1.33 -6.83
N VAL A 79 2.72 -0.07 -6.43
CA VAL A 79 3.49 0.94 -7.21
C VAL A 79 4.97 0.60 -7.23
N THR A 80 5.51 0.05 -6.13
CA THR A 80 6.91 -0.40 -6.08
C THR A 80 7.13 -1.57 -7.04
N ALA A 81 6.26 -2.55 -7.02
CA ALA A 81 6.36 -3.73 -7.90
C ALA A 81 6.25 -3.35 -9.37
N MET A 82 5.40 -2.39 -9.71
CA MET A 82 5.26 -1.90 -11.08
C MET A 82 6.50 -1.13 -11.55
N ALA A 83 7.21 -0.47 -10.65
CA ALA A 83 8.45 0.24 -10.96
C ALA A 83 9.65 -0.71 -11.10
N ALA A 84 9.64 -1.85 -10.40
CA ALA A 84 10.74 -2.79 -10.40
C ALA A 84 10.95 -3.42 -11.78
N THR A 85 12.22 -3.65 -12.15
CA THR A 85 12.59 -4.27 -13.39
C THR A 85 13.38 -5.55 -13.16
N ALA A 86 13.56 -6.36 -14.21
CA ALA A 86 14.37 -7.58 -14.12
C ALA A 86 15.83 -7.28 -13.76
N GLU A 87 16.36 -6.13 -14.20
CA GLU A 87 17.72 -5.69 -13.86
C GLU A 87 17.81 -5.14 -12.43
N ARG A 88 16.69 -4.63 -11.90
CA ARG A 88 16.63 -4.05 -10.55
C ARG A 88 15.44 -4.62 -9.77
N PRO A 89 15.48 -5.91 -9.44
CA PRO A 89 14.40 -6.54 -8.68
C PRO A 89 14.36 -6.05 -7.23
N VAL A 90 13.20 -6.16 -6.62
CA VAL A 90 12.96 -5.75 -5.22
C VAL A 90 12.53 -6.95 -4.39
N HIS A 91 13.15 -7.12 -3.24
CA HIS A 91 12.65 -7.97 -2.18
C HIS A 91 11.86 -7.08 -1.22
N TYR A 92 10.55 -7.22 -1.22
CA TYR A 92 9.65 -6.35 -0.46
C TYR A 92 9.11 -7.11 0.74
N ILE A 93 9.35 -6.57 1.94
CA ILE A 93 8.80 -7.10 3.18
C ILE A 93 7.88 -6.04 3.77
N THR A 94 6.70 -6.44 4.18
CA THR A 94 5.77 -5.53 4.82
C THR A 94 5.17 -6.16 6.08
N LEU A 95 4.92 -5.32 7.07
CA LEU A 95 4.33 -5.73 8.33
C LEU A 95 3.03 -4.96 8.52
N GLU A 96 1.95 -5.67 8.86
CA GLU A 96 0.66 -5.06 9.12
C GLU A 96 0.02 -5.68 10.36
N LYS A 97 -0.27 -4.85 11.34
CA LYS A 97 -0.89 -5.30 12.59
C LYS A 97 -2.39 -5.55 12.43
N TYR A 98 -3.06 -4.79 11.57
CA TYR A 98 -4.51 -4.83 11.37
C TYR A 98 -4.83 -4.94 9.88
N PRO A 99 -4.68 -6.14 9.29
CA PRO A 99 -4.94 -6.32 7.85
C PRO A 99 -6.34 -5.87 7.47
N VAL A 100 -6.44 -5.16 6.35
CA VAL A 100 -7.72 -4.70 5.81
C VAL A 100 -8.45 -5.88 5.17
N ALA A 101 -9.76 -5.97 5.39
CA ALA A 101 -10.58 -7.04 4.83
C ALA A 101 -10.50 -7.04 3.29
N PRO A 102 -10.33 -8.21 2.64
CA PRO A 102 -10.22 -8.28 1.18
C PRO A 102 -11.39 -7.65 0.42
N GLN A 103 -12.59 -7.75 0.97
CA GLN A 103 -13.79 -7.15 0.35
C GLN A 103 -13.69 -5.62 0.30
N LEU A 104 -13.14 -5.02 1.35
CA LEU A 104 -12.98 -3.58 1.42
C LEU A 104 -11.89 -3.12 0.44
N VAL A 105 -10.77 -3.84 0.38
CA VAL A 105 -9.71 -3.56 -0.59
C VAL A 105 -10.24 -3.66 -2.02
N GLY A 106 -11.07 -4.68 -2.31
CA GLY A 106 -11.68 -4.85 -3.61
C GLY A 106 -12.59 -3.70 -4.04
N ASN A 107 -13.15 -2.98 -3.08
CA ASN A 107 -14.04 -1.84 -3.34
C ASN A 107 -13.29 -0.51 -3.53
N LEU A 108 -11.97 -0.50 -3.39
CA LEU A 108 -11.18 0.73 -3.57
C LEU A 108 -10.96 1.11 -5.04
N GLY A 109 -11.16 0.16 -5.95
CA GLY A 109 -11.03 0.43 -7.39
C GLY A 109 -9.60 0.65 -7.85
N TYR A 110 -8.61 0.10 -7.15
CA TYR A 110 -7.19 0.29 -7.49
C TYR A 110 -6.78 -0.37 -8.80
N ASP A 111 -7.59 -1.28 -9.34
CA ASP A 111 -7.37 -1.88 -10.65
C ASP A 111 -7.45 -0.86 -11.80
N ALA A 112 -8.04 0.30 -11.57
CA ALA A 112 -7.99 1.43 -12.51
C ALA A 112 -6.63 2.17 -12.51
N TRP A 113 -5.81 1.95 -11.47
CA TRP A 113 -4.56 2.69 -11.24
C TRP A 113 -3.32 1.82 -11.34
N VAL A 114 -3.43 0.54 -10.99
CA VAL A 114 -2.33 -0.41 -10.99
C VAL A 114 -2.74 -1.68 -11.74
N ASP A 115 -1.76 -2.49 -12.13
CA ASP A 115 -2.03 -3.77 -12.79
C ASP A 115 -2.86 -4.68 -11.89
N ALA A 116 -4.03 -5.11 -12.37
CA ALA A 116 -4.98 -5.88 -11.57
C ALA A 116 -4.45 -7.25 -11.16
N GLN A 117 -3.73 -7.94 -12.04
CA GLN A 117 -3.17 -9.27 -11.73
C GLN A 117 -2.05 -9.15 -10.70
N LEU A 118 -1.20 -8.16 -10.86
CA LEU A 118 -0.12 -7.88 -9.91
C LEU A 118 -0.70 -7.53 -8.53
N PHE A 119 -1.71 -6.67 -8.50
CA PHE A 119 -2.35 -6.28 -7.24
C PHE A 119 -2.98 -7.48 -6.53
N ALA A 120 -3.68 -8.33 -7.28
CA ALA A 120 -4.27 -9.55 -6.73
C ALA A 120 -3.20 -10.50 -6.18
N ALA A 121 -2.08 -10.66 -6.86
CA ALA A 121 -0.97 -11.49 -6.39
C ALA A 121 -0.35 -10.95 -5.09
N ILE A 122 -0.20 -9.63 -4.98
CA ILE A 122 0.29 -8.97 -3.77
C ILE A 122 -0.67 -9.20 -2.60
N GLN A 123 -1.97 -9.07 -2.83
CA GLN A 123 -2.97 -9.29 -1.78
C GLN A 123 -3.00 -10.75 -1.30
N ALA A 124 -2.67 -11.69 -2.16
CA ALA A 124 -2.67 -13.13 -1.84
C ALA A 124 -1.36 -13.63 -1.18
N SER A 125 -0.33 -12.82 -1.20
CA SER A 125 1.00 -13.21 -0.67
C SER A 125 1.11 -13.14 0.86
#